data_ac4d162bae99908da5a4ac785b48b25f
#
_entry.id   ac4d162bae99908da5a4ac785b48b25f
#
_cell.length_a   1.000
_cell.length_b   1.000
_cell.length_c   1.000
_cell.angle_alpha   90.00
_cell.angle_beta   90.00
_cell.angle_gamma   90.00
#
_symmetry.space_group_name_H-M   'P 1'
#
loop_
_entity.id
_entity.type
_entity.pdbx_description
1 polymer ?
#
loop_
_entity_poly.entity_id
_entity_poly.type
_entity_poly.pdbx_seq_one_letter_code
_entity_poly.pdbx_strand_id
1 'polypeptide(L)'
;MSERTRILSIDGGGIRGMIPALVLAELEKRAGKPVADLFDLVAGTSTGGILACGLTIPGAGGRPRYAANELIALYEQEGPNIFDRSLLKRITSLEGIIDERYPTHPLQSILERYFGKARLREALTRVLVTAYEIERRTPWFFRSERAKADAGYDFPMAEVALATSAAPTYFEPAKLAVPGAPTDYFALIDGGVFAVNPGMCAWAEARALGLPDDTVVLSLGTGSLIRRIPYDEAKDWGLIQWAQPILDVVFDGSSDTVDYQLGQVIGEERRFRLQTTLETASDDMDDASEENLRNLRLEGENLIERESAQLDAVVELLV
;
A
#
# COMPACT_ATOMS: atom_id res chain seq x y z
N MET A 1 12.94 -1.77 29.43
CA MET A 1 12.51 -2.11 28.05
C MET A 1 13.09 -1.01 27.18
N SER A 2 13.79 -1.35 26.12
CA SER A 2 14.22 -0.33 25.16
C SER A 2 12.96 0.31 24.61
N GLU A 3 12.80 1.62 24.80
CA GLU A 3 11.68 2.37 24.28
C GLU A 3 11.95 2.69 22.80
N ARG A 4 11.83 1.68 21.95
CA ARG A 4 12.04 1.79 20.51
C ARG A 4 10.73 1.85 19.77
N THR A 5 10.63 2.70 18.77
CA THR A 5 9.52 2.75 17.84
C THR A 5 9.79 1.83 16.64
N ARG A 6 8.88 0.89 16.36
CA ARG A 6 8.98 -0.06 15.24
C ARG A 6 7.91 0.29 14.21
N ILE A 7 8.34 0.66 13.02
CA ILE A 7 7.47 1.09 11.92
C ILE A 7 7.55 0.09 10.78
N LEU A 8 6.41 -0.33 10.28
CA LEU A 8 6.27 -1.01 9.01
C LEU A 8 5.70 -0.04 7.96
N SER A 9 6.38 0.08 6.83
CA SER A 9 5.93 0.83 5.66
C SER A 9 5.74 -0.12 4.48
N ILE A 10 4.57 -0.12 3.86
CA ILE A 10 4.24 -1.00 2.73
C ILE A 10 3.86 -0.14 1.53
N ASP A 11 4.64 -0.26 0.46
CA ASP A 11 4.47 0.54 -0.76
C ASP A 11 3.19 0.21 -1.52
N GLY A 12 2.75 1.16 -2.34
CA GLY A 12 1.75 0.95 -3.38
C GLY A 12 2.31 0.19 -4.58
N GLY A 13 1.42 -0.43 -5.39
CA GLY A 13 1.86 -1.16 -6.59
C GLY A 13 0.85 -2.17 -7.15
N GLY A 14 -0.43 -2.03 -6.87
CA GLY A 14 -1.49 -2.88 -7.44
C GLY A 14 -1.30 -4.37 -7.12
N ILE A 15 -1.38 -5.23 -8.15
CA ILE A 15 -1.23 -6.69 -8.01
C ILE A 15 0.13 -7.11 -7.44
N ARG A 16 1.16 -6.28 -7.62
CA ARG A 16 2.52 -6.52 -7.12
C ARG A 16 2.62 -6.49 -5.58
N GLY A 17 1.56 -6.06 -4.87
CA GLY A 17 1.41 -6.19 -3.42
C GLY A 17 1.53 -7.63 -2.89
N MET A 18 1.48 -8.62 -3.78
CA MET A 18 1.80 -10.02 -3.47
C MET A 18 3.22 -10.20 -2.94
N ILE A 19 4.20 -9.43 -3.44
CA ILE A 19 5.60 -9.48 -2.98
C ILE A 19 5.72 -9.11 -1.49
N PRO A 20 5.29 -7.93 -1.02
CA PRO A 20 5.33 -7.62 0.41
C PRO A 20 4.46 -8.56 1.26
N ALA A 21 3.34 -9.09 0.74
CA ALA A 21 2.54 -10.07 1.46
C ALA A 21 3.33 -11.37 1.75
N LEU A 22 4.12 -11.86 0.78
CA LEU A 22 5.02 -13.01 0.95
C LEU A 22 6.12 -12.73 1.98
N VAL A 23 6.76 -11.56 1.90
CA VAL A 23 7.79 -11.14 2.87
C VAL A 23 7.21 -11.07 4.29
N LEU A 24 6.01 -10.52 4.46
CA LEU A 24 5.34 -10.43 5.76
C LEU A 24 4.94 -11.79 6.31
N ALA A 25 4.53 -12.73 5.46
CA ALA A 25 4.25 -14.10 5.86
C ALA A 25 5.52 -14.80 6.40
N GLU A 26 6.66 -14.62 5.75
CA GLU A 26 7.94 -15.16 6.24
C GLU A 26 8.40 -14.45 7.52
N LEU A 27 8.18 -13.13 7.64
CA LEU A 27 8.47 -12.39 8.86
C LEU A 27 7.66 -12.91 10.06
N GLU A 28 6.35 -13.11 9.92
CA GLU A 28 5.49 -13.69 10.97
C GLU A 28 5.97 -15.09 11.37
N LYS A 29 6.34 -15.91 10.40
CA LYS A 29 6.84 -17.26 10.61
C LYS A 29 8.15 -17.26 11.41
N ARG A 30 9.12 -16.38 11.08
CA ARG A 30 10.39 -16.26 11.81
C ARG A 30 10.19 -15.67 13.21
N ALA A 31 9.37 -14.63 13.34
CA ALA A 31 9.11 -13.96 14.62
C ALA A 31 8.20 -14.78 15.57
N GLY A 32 7.39 -15.69 15.03
CA GLY A 32 6.38 -16.43 15.80
C GLY A 32 5.26 -15.53 16.34
N LYS A 33 5.09 -14.32 15.80
CA LYS A 33 4.12 -13.32 16.21
C LYS A 33 3.46 -12.67 14.99
N PRO A 34 2.19 -12.26 15.08
CA PRO A 34 1.55 -11.51 14.00
C PRO A 34 2.15 -10.11 13.84
N VAL A 35 2.07 -9.54 12.63
CA VAL A 35 2.56 -8.18 12.31
C VAL A 35 2.03 -7.14 13.29
N ALA A 36 0.75 -7.23 13.70
CA ALA A 36 0.16 -6.28 14.65
C ALA A 36 0.84 -6.26 16.03
N ASP A 37 1.52 -7.34 16.43
CA ASP A 37 2.28 -7.43 17.68
C ASP A 37 3.76 -7.04 17.51
N LEU A 38 4.25 -7.01 16.26
CA LEU A 38 5.65 -6.70 15.95
C LEU A 38 5.91 -5.21 15.76
N PHE A 39 4.92 -4.44 15.29
CA PHE A 39 5.09 -3.03 14.94
C PHE A 39 4.18 -2.11 15.76
N ASP A 40 4.72 -0.96 16.13
CA ASP A 40 4.00 0.08 16.87
C ASP A 40 3.16 0.98 15.93
N LEU A 41 3.54 1.01 14.64
CA LEU A 41 2.82 1.72 13.57
C LEU A 41 2.99 0.96 12.24
N VAL A 42 1.88 0.69 11.58
CA VAL A 42 1.82 0.10 10.23
C VAL A 42 1.30 1.15 9.27
N ALA A 43 2.08 1.48 8.25
CA ALA A 43 1.68 2.42 7.20
C ALA A 43 1.59 1.72 5.85
N GLY A 44 0.61 2.11 5.04
CA GLY A 44 0.42 1.56 3.71
C GLY A 44 -0.18 2.56 2.73
N THR A 45 0.18 2.39 1.46
CA THR A 45 -0.38 3.12 0.32
C THR A 45 -0.97 2.12 -0.67
N SER A 46 -2.18 2.39 -1.20
CA SER A 46 -2.78 1.54 -2.23
C SER A 46 -2.87 0.08 -1.75
N THR A 47 -2.32 -0.86 -2.49
CA THR A 47 -2.21 -2.27 -2.08
C THR A 47 -1.55 -2.44 -0.71
N GLY A 48 -0.55 -1.61 -0.36
CA GLY A 48 0.05 -1.59 0.98
C GLY A 48 -0.94 -1.14 2.06
N GLY A 49 -1.88 -0.24 1.72
CA GLY A 49 -2.97 0.17 2.62
C GLY A 49 -3.99 -0.96 2.85
N ILE A 50 -4.28 -1.77 1.82
CA ILE A 50 -5.09 -2.99 1.97
C ILE A 50 -4.41 -3.96 2.94
N LEU A 51 -3.10 -4.20 2.76
CA LEU A 51 -2.32 -5.07 3.66
C LEU A 51 -2.28 -4.50 5.09
N ALA A 52 -2.04 -3.19 5.26
CA ALA A 52 -2.03 -2.54 6.58
C ALA A 52 -3.36 -2.74 7.32
N CYS A 53 -4.50 -2.55 6.65
CA CYS A 53 -5.80 -2.83 7.21
C CYS A 53 -5.99 -4.33 7.52
N GLY A 54 -5.60 -5.22 6.60
CA GLY A 54 -5.78 -6.67 6.76
C GLY A 54 -4.97 -7.27 7.91
N LEU A 55 -3.73 -6.82 8.08
CA LEU A 55 -2.82 -7.27 9.14
C LEU A 55 -3.21 -6.76 10.54
N THR A 56 -4.02 -5.71 10.61
CA THR A 56 -4.38 -5.05 11.87
C THR A 56 -5.85 -5.14 12.24
N ILE A 57 -6.69 -5.70 11.35
CA ILE A 57 -8.11 -5.89 11.62
C ILE A 57 -8.33 -6.86 12.79
N PRO A 58 -9.17 -6.51 13.78
CA PRO A 58 -9.43 -7.39 14.90
C PRO A 58 -10.23 -8.63 14.48
N GLY A 59 -9.82 -9.77 15.01
CA GLY A 59 -10.49 -11.05 14.95
C GLY A 59 -10.96 -11.52 16.33
N ALA A 60 -11.25 -12.80 16.44
CA ALA A 60 -11.67 -13.38 17.70
C ALA A 60 -10.56 -13.34 18.76
N GLY A 61 -10.94 -13.06 20.00
CA GLY A 61 -10.00 -13.07 21.15
C GLY A 61 -8.95 -11.95 21.13
N GLY A 62 -9.16 -10.86 20.37
CA GLY A 62 -8.24 -9.73 20.29
C GLY A 62 -6.97 -10.00 19.43
N ARG A 63 -6.96 -11.09 18.67
CA ARG A 63 -5.91 -11.39 17.71
C ARG A 63 -6.27 -10.84 16.32
N PRO A 64 -5.30 -10.67 15.40
CA PRO A 64 -5.61 -10.33 14.03
C PRO A 64 -6.57 -11.36 13.40
N ARG A 65 -7.45 -10.88 12.53
CA ARG A 65 -8.38 -11.75 11.78
C ARG A 65 -7.64 -12.61 10.77
N TYR A 66 -6.60 -12.06 10.17
CA TYR A 66 -5.78 -12.71 9.14
C TYR A 66 -4.32 -12.75 9.57
N ALA A 67 -3.68 -13.86 9.35
CA ALA A 67 -2.22 -13.92 9.28
C ALA A 67 -1.77 -13.41 7.89
N ALA A 68 -0.53 -12.98 7.77
CA ALA A 68 -0.02 -12.42 6.51
C ALA A 68 -0.11 -13.42 5.34
N ASN A 69 0.09 -14.71 5.59
CA ASN A 69 -0.03 -15.75 4.56
C ASN A 69 -1.46 -15.88 4.01
N GLU A 70 -2.49 -15.56 4.79
CA GLU A 70 -3.88 -15.62 4.33
C GLU A 70 -4.21 -14.43 3.42
N LEU A 71 -3.49 -13.31 3.55
CA LEU A 71 -3.66 -12.15 2.67
C LEU A 71 -3.03 -12.33 1.29
N ILE A 72 -2.15 -13.32 1.10
CA ILE A 72 -1.63 -13.70 -0.23
C ILE A 72 -2.79 -14.14 -1.13
N ALA A 73 -3.78 -14.85 -0.57
CA ALA A 73 -4.96 -15.30 -1.30
C ALA A 73 -5.78 -14.14 -1.91
N LEU A 74 -5.74 -12.93 -1.33
CA LEU A 74 -6.38 -11.76 -1.91
C LEU A 74 -5.82 -11.45 -3.30
N TYR A 75 -4.51 -11.58 -3.48
CA TYR A 75 -3.87 -11.34 -4.78
C TYR A 75 -4.10 -12.50 -5.75
N GLU A 76 -3.94 -13.73 -5.31
CA GLU A 76 -4.02 -14.92 -6.16
C GLU A 76 -5.45 -15.23 -6.61
N GLN A 77 -6.41 -15.08 -5.70
CA GLN A 77 -7.80 -15.48 -5.96
C GLN A 77 -8.67 -14.32 -6.42
N GLU A 78 -8.43 -13.13 -5.91
CA GLU A 78 -9.26 -11.95 -6.19
C GLU A 78 -8.64 -11.00 -7.21
N GLY A 79 -7.31 -11.01 -7.38
CA GLY A 79 -6.63 -10.20 -8.38
C GLY A 79 -7.24 -10.32 -9.77
N PRO A 80 -7.47 -11.55 -10.30
CA PRO A 80 -8.14 -11.74 -11.59
C PRO A 80 -9.55 -11.17 -11.66
N ASN A 81 -10.28 -11.12 -10.54
CA ASN A 81 -11.62 -10.56 -10.47
C ASN A 81 -11.61 -9.02 -10.40
N ILE A 82 -10.59 -8.44 -9.74
CA ILE A 82 -10.42 -6.98 -9.62
C ILE A 82 -9.97 -6.39 -10.97
N PHE A 83 -9.00 -7.03 -11.61
CA PHE A 83 -8.38 -6.58 -12.86
C PHE A 83 -8.85 -7.38 -14.08
N ASP A 84 -10.14 -7.71 -14.10
CA ASP A 84 -10.74 -8.38 -15.28
C ASP A 84 -10.87 -7.40 -16.45
N ARG A 85 -9.97 -7.55 -17.42
CA ARG A 85 -9.95 -6.72 -18.63
C ARG A 85 -11.24 -6.83 -19.47
N SER A 86 -12.01 -7.91 -19.31
CA SER A 86 -13.31 -8.04 -19.99
C SER A 86 -14.36 -7.06 -19.46
N LEU A 87 -14.16 -6.55 -18.24
CA LEU A 87 -15.04 -5.60 -17.56
C LEU A 87 -14.61 -4.14 -17.77
N LEU A 88 -13.54 -3.86 -18.53
CA LEU A 88 -13.10 -2.49 -18.79
C LEU A 88 -14.23 -1.64 -19.36
N LYS A 89 -14.58 -0.57 -18.66
CA LYS A 89 -15.54 0.41 -19.14
C LYS A 89 -14.87 1.35 -20.13
N ARG A 90 -15.37 1.38 -21.37
CA ARG A 90 -14.95 2.35 -22.38
C ARG A 90 -15.63 3.68 -22.11
N ILE A 91 -14.83 4.67 -21.76
CA ILE A 91 -15.27 6.06 -21.58
C ILE A 91 -14.85 6.85 -22.81
N THR A 92 -15.84 7.38 -23.53
CA THR A 92 -15.56 8.24 -24.70
C THR A 92 -15.40 9.67 -24.20
N SER A 93 -14.22 10.25 -24.36
CA SER A 93 -13.98 11.68 -24.10
C SER A 93 -14.63 12.53 -25.21
N LEU A 94 -14.84 13.83 -24.92
CA LEU A 94 -15.34 14.81 -25.89
C LEU A 94 -14.44 14.94 -27.14
N GLU A 95 -13.19 14.49 -27.07
CA GLU A 95 -12.22 14.52 -28.17
C GLU A 95 -12.10 13.18 -28.93
N GLY A 96 -12.99 12.21 -28.63
CA GLY A 96 -12.99 10.89 -29.30
C GLY A 96 -11.89 9.93 -28.81
N ILE A 97 -11.17 10.28 -27.75
CA ILE A 97 -10.21 9.39 -27.08
C ILE A 97 -11.02 8.38 -26.24
N ILE A 98 -10.79 7.10 -26.47
CA ILE A 98 -11.40 6.02 -25.66
C ILE A 98 -10.45 5.78 -24.49
N ASP A 99 -10.95 6.04 -23.28
CA ASP A 99 -10.26 5.71 -22.03
C ASP A 99 -10.94 4.48 -21.41
N GLU A 100 -10.17 3.53 -20.95
CA GLU A 100 -10.67 2.29 -20.35
C GLU A 100 -10.36 2.28 -18.87
N ARG A 101 -11.39 2.04 -18.03
CA ARG A 101 -11.26 1.95 -16.56
C ARG A 101 -11.93 0.72 -16.03
N TYR A 102 -11.35 0.17 -14.95
CA TYR A 102 -11.98 -0.90 -14.20
C TYR A 102 -13.22 -0.39 -13.45
N PRO A 103 -14.32 -1.18 -13.41
CA PRO A 103 -15.43 -0.86 -12.53
C PRO A 103 -15.00 -1.00 -11.07
N THR A 104 -15.37 -0.04 -10.23
CA THR A 104 -15.00 -0.03 -8.80
C THR A 104 -15.71 -1.13 -7.99
N HIS A 105 -16.90 -1.57 -8.45
CA HIS A 105 -17.75 -2.50 -7.71
C HIS A 105 -17.09 -3.86 -7.36
N PRO A 106 -16.32 -4.54 -8.24
CA PRO A 106 -15.65 -5.78 -7.87
C PRO A 106 -14.67 -5.58 -6.71
N LEU A 107 -13.80 -4.57 -6.79
CA LEU A 107 -12.86 -4.23 -5.72
C LEU A 107 -13.61 -3.90 -4.42
N GLN A 108 -14.62 -3.05 -4.47
CA GLN A 108 -15.43 -2.69 -3.30
C GLN A 108 -16.06 -3.93 -2.65
N SER A 109 -16.70 -4.80 -3.42
CA SER A 109 -17.35 -6.01 -2.91
C SER A 109 -16.36 -6.98 -2.24
N ILE A 110 -15.15 -7.09 -2.79
CA ILE A 110 -14.07 -7.90 -2.23
C ILE A 110 -13.62 -7.30 -0.89
N LEU A 111 -13.35 -6.00 -0.84
CA LEU A 111 -12.93 -5.32 0.37
C LEU A 111 -14.00 -5.39 1.47
N GLU A 112 -15.28 -5.22 1.13
CA GLU A 112 -16.39 -5.39 2.07
C GLU A 112 -16.46 -6.83 2.63
N ARG A 113 -16.17 -7.84 1.84
CA ARG A 113 -16.13 -9.24 2.28
C ARG A 113 -14.95 -9.51 3.22
N TYR A 114 -13.76 -8.96 2.93
CA TYR A 114 -12.57 -9.13 3.77
C TYR A 114 -12.67 -8.34 5.07
N PHE A 115 -13.07 -7.10 5.03
CA PHE A 115 -13.05 -6.21 6.18
C PHE A 115 -14.37 -6.18 6.97
N GLY A 116 -15.49 -6.52 6.32
CA GLY A 116 -16.80 -6.52 6.95
C GLY A 116 -17.16 -5.13 7.51
N LYS A 117 -17.52 -5.09 8.78
CA LYS A 117 -17.92 -3.84 9.48
C LYS A 117 -16.81 -3.24 10.34
N ALA A 118 -15.59 -3.78 10.28
CA ALA A 118 -14.48 -3.30 11.09
C ALA A 118 -14.15 -1.85 10.75
N ARG A 119 -13.86 -1.07 11.80
CA ARG A 119 -13.58 0.36 11.69
C ARG A 119 -12.12 0.66 11.99
N LEU A 120 -11.61 1.75 11.46
CA LEU A 120 -10.20 2.13 11.56
C LEU A 120 -9.75 2.27 13.03
N ARG A 121 -10.60 2.81 13.93
CA ARG A 121 -10.29 2.92 15.37
C ARG A 121 -10.08 1.57 16.06
N GLU A 122 -10.60 0.48 15.48
CA GLU A 122 -10.52 -0.86 16.06
C GLU A 122 -9.20 -1.57 15.71
N ALA A 123 -8.35 -0.96 14.88
CA ALA A 123 -7.06 -1.53 14.50
C ALA A 123 -6.24 -1.93 15.73
N LEU A 124 -5.65 -3.14 15.70
CA LEU A 124 -4.93 -3.76 16.81
C LEU A 124 -3.61 -3.04 17.14
N THR A 125 -2.98 -2.40 16.15
CA THR A 125 -1.88 -1.46 16.34
C THR A 125 -2.20 -0.16 15.62
N ARG A 126 -1.32 0.86 15.71
CA ARG A 126 -1.52 2.12 14.98
C ARG A 126 -1.43 1.90 13.49
N VAL A 127 -2.34 2.51 12.75
CA VAL A 127 -2.41 2.43 11.29
C VAL A 127 -2.42 3.83 10.69
N LEU A 128 -1.63 4.00 9.63
CA LEU A 128 -1.66 5.16 8.75
C LEU A 128 -1.83 4.68 7.32
N VAL A 129 -2.90 5.12 6.65
CA VAL A 129 -3.11 4.83 5.23
C VAL A 129 -3.24 6.14 4.46
N THR A 130 -2.53 6.24 3.34
CA THR A 130 -2.47 7.46 2.52
C THR A 130 -3.57 7.48 1.47
N ALA A 131 -4.11 8.66 1.19
CA ALA A 131 -4.98 8.97 0.06
C ALA A 131 -4.79 10.45 -0.32
N TYR A 132 -5.37 10.89 -1.43
CA TYR A 132 -5.33 12.29 -1.82
C TYR A 132 -6.73 12.82 -2.06
N GLU A 133 -7.07 13.93 -1.42
CA GLU A 133 -8.37 14.60 -1.54
C GLU A 133 -8.33 15.60 -2.70
N ILE A 134 -9.09 15.30 -3.76
CA ILE A 134 -8.97 16.03 -5.05
C ILE A 134 -9.70 17.38 -5.07
N GLU A 135 -10.80 17.54 -4.33
CA GLU A 135 -11.55 18.80 -4.30
C GLU A 135 -10.85 19.86 -3.44
N ARG A 136 -10.24 19.44 -2.31
CA ARG A 136 -9.45 20.32 -1.42
C ARG A 136 -7.98 20.38 -1.81
N ARG A 137 -7.53 19.52 -2.74
CA ARG A 137 -6.16 19.43 -3.26
C ARG A 137 -5.12 19.27 -2.15
N THR A 138 -5.33 18.28 -1.28
CA THR A 138 -4.47 18.04 -0.12
C THR A 138 -4.24 16.55 0.10
N PRO A 139 -3.03 16.15 0.57
CA PRO A 139 -2.81 14.82 1.10
C PRO A 139 -3.83 14.49 2.20
N TRP A 140 -4.34 13.27 2.18
CA TRP A 140 -5.23 12.74 3.19
C TRP A 140 -4.61 11.54 3.87
N PHE A 141 -4.73 11.48 5.18
CA PHE A 141 -4.21 10.38 5.99
C PHE A 141 -5.33 9.78 6.84
N PHE A 142 -5.66 8.54 6.59
CA PHE A 142 -6.46 7.75 7.49
C PHE A 142 -5.57 7.28 8.64
N ARG A 143 -5.87 7.71 9.86
CA ARG A 143 -5.05 7.48 11.04
C ARG A 143 -5.90 6.88 12.15
N SER A 144 -5.56 5.68 12.62
CA SER A 144 -6.33 4.99 13.66
C SER A 144 -6.38 5.78 14.96
N GLU A 145 -5.30 6.47 15.34
CA GLU A 145 -5.27 7.31 16.54
C GLU A 145 -6.21 8.53 16.42
N ARG A 146 -6.30 9.12 15.24
CA ARG A 146 -7.29 10.19 14.98
C ARG A 146 -8.71 9.66 15.02
N ALA A 147 -8.95 8.46 14.48
CA ALA A 147 -10.25 7.81 14.50
C ALA A 147 -10.71 7.45 15.93
N LYS A 148 -9.77 7.11 16.82
CA LYS A 148 -10.05 6.90 18.26
C LYS A 148 -10.44 8.20 18.96
N ALA A 149 -9.80 9.31 18.60
CA ALA A 149 -10.02 10.61 19.24
C ALA A 149 -11.26 11.35 18.69
N ASP A 150 -11.63 11.13 17.43
CA ASP A 150 -12.68 11.85 16.74
C ASP A 150 -13.45 10.92 15.79
N ALA A 151 -14.72 10.70 16.12
CA ALA A 151 -15.60 9.80 15.36
C ALA A 151 -15.81 10.24 13.90
N GLY A 152 -15.62 11.53 13.56
CA GLY A 152 -15.67 12.05 12.19
C GLY A 152 -14.52 11.54 11.30
N TYR A 153 -13.50 10.93 11.89
CA TYR A 153 -12.35 10.33 11.19
C TYR A 153 -12.36 8.80 11.26
N ASP A 154 -13.39 8.21 11.86
CA ASP A 154 -13.49 6.77 12.01
C ASP A 154 -14.24 6.14 10.84
N PHE A 155 -13.52 5.83 9.78
CA PHE A 155 -14.04 5.19 8.57
C PHE A 155 -14.06 3.66 8.69
N PRO A 156 -14.99 2.96 8.00
CA PRO A 156 -14.88 1.52 7.80
C PRO A 156 -13.54 1.16 7.11
N MET A 157 -12.88 0.10 7.55
CA MET A 157 -11.60 -0.33 6.94
C MET A 157 -11.75 -0.67 5.45
N ALA A 158 -12.91 -1.18 5.03
CA ALA A 158 -13.21 -1.41 3.61
C ALA A 158 -13.18 -0.11 2.78
N GLU A 159 -13.73 0.98 3.32
CA GLU A 159 -13.71 2.30 2.66
C GLU A 159 -12.31 2.92 2.65
N VAL A 160 -11.53 2.74 3.72
CA VAL A 160 -10.12 3.16 3.78
C VAL A 160 -9.31 2.45 2.70
N ALA A 161 -9.45 1.12 2.59
CA ALA A 161 -8.78 0.31 1.58
C ALA A 161 -9.22 0.68 0.15
N LEU A 162 -10.52 0.97 -0.06
CA LEU A 162 -11.03 1.43 -1.35
C LEU A 162 -10.44 2.78 -1.74
N ALA A 163 -10.45 3.75 -0.84
CA ALA A 163 -9.98 5.10 -1.12
C ALA A 163 -8.48 5.16 -1.45
N THR A 164 -7.66 4.42 -0.69
CA THR A 164 -6.21 4.36 -0.95
C THR A 164 -5.87 3.67 -2.26
N SER A 165 -6.76 2.80 -2.77
CA SER A 165 -6.56 2.02 -4.01
C SER A 165 -7.28 2.61 -5.23
N ALA A 166 -7.91 3.77 -5.11
CA ALA A 166 -8.58 4.47 -6.20
C ALA A 166 -7.57 5.17 -7.13
N ALA A 167 -6.68 4.38 -7.76
CA ALA A 167 -5.61 4.89 -8.60
C ALA A 167 -6.16 5.57 -9.86
N PRO A 168 -5.75 6.84 -10.14
CA PRO A 168 -6.11 7.50 -11.39
C PRO A 168 -5.75 6.65 -12.60
N THR A 169 -6.55 6.69 -13.65
CA THR A 169 -6.50 5.88 -14.86
C THR A 169 -6.99 4.44 -14.69
N TYR A 170 -6.93 3.85 -13.50
CA TYR A 170 -7.44 2.49 -13.22
C TYR A 170 -8.85 2.49 -12.66
N PHE A 171 -9.15 3.36 -11.68
CA PHE A 171 -10.44 3.41 -11.00
C PHE A 171 -11.03 4.82 -10.93
N GLU A 172 -12.32 4.90 -10.63
CA GLU A 172 -12.98 6.16 -10.29
C GLU A 172 -12.55 6.64 -8.90
N PRO A 173 -12.52 7.97 -8.64
CA PRO A 173 -12.32 8.48 -7.29
C PRO A 173 -13.33 7.91 -6.29
N ALA A 174 -12.86 7.53 -5.11
CA ALA A 174 -13.73 7.06 -4.04
C ALA A 174 -14.45 8.24 -3.37
N LYS A 175 -15.77 8.17 -3.28
CA LYS A 175 -16.59 9.17 -2.57
C LYS A 175 -17.00 8.60 -1.23
N LEU A 176 -16.41 9.09 -0.15
CA LEU A 176 -16.68 8.64 1.22
C LEU A 176 -17.48 9.70 1.98
N ALA A 177 -18.62 9.28 2.55
CA ALA A 177 -19.37 10.13 3.44
C ALA A 177 -18.60 10.39 4.74
N VAL A 178 -18.65 11.61 5.26
CA VAL A 178 -18.05 11.94 6.56
C VAL A 178 -18.85 11.22 7.67
N PRO A 179 -18.19 10.42 8.53
CA PRO A 179 -18.86 9.76 9.63
C PRO A 179 -19.61 10.77 10.53
N GLY A 180 -20.92 10.57 10.69
CA GLY A 180 -21.78 11.49 11.46
C GLY A 180 -22.28 12.72 10.72
N ALA A 181 -21.83 12.97 9.49
CA ALA A 181 -22.29 14.09 8.63
C ALA A 181 -22.52 13.59 7.19
N PRO A 182 -23.60 12.83 6.93
CA PRO A 182 -23.78 12.11 5.67
C PRO A 182 -24.01 13.02 4.44
N THR A 183 -24.25 14.31 4.63
CA THR A 183 -24.33 15.31 3.56
C THR A 183 -22.95 15.77 3.10
N ASP A 184 -21.93 15.58 3.92
CA ASP A 184 -20.54 15.95 3.63
C ASP A 184 -19.77 14.70 3.18
N TYR A 185 -18.79 14.89 2.30
CA TYR A 185 -17.99 13.80 1.78
C TYR A 185 -16.57 14.21 1.49
N PHE A 186 -15.72 13.22 1.28
CA PHE A 186 -14.39 13.34 0.72
C PHE A 186 -14.37 12.67 -0.66
N ALA A 187 -13.72 13.31 -1.62
CA ALA A 187 -13.45 12.77 -2.95
C ALA A 187 -11.97 12.37 -3.02
N LEU A 188 -11.71 11.08 -2.88
CA LEU A 188 -10.37 10.56 -2.63
C LEU A 188 -9.86 9.72 -3.80
N ILE A 189 -8.58 9.87 -4.09
CA ILE A 189 -7.81 9.02 -4.99
C ILE A 189 -6.64 8.38 -4.24
N ASP A 190 -5.99 7.41 -4.89
CA ASP A 190 -4.84 6.69 -4.36
C ASP A 190 -3.75 7.63 -3.82
N GLY A 191 -3.22 7.30 -2.66
CA GLY A 191 -2.12 8.03 -2.03
C GLY A 191 -0.79 7.95 -2.79
N GLY A 192 -0.67 7.02 -3.72
CA GLY A 192 0.52 6.87 -4.57
C GLY A 192 0.87 8.14 -5.36
N VAL A 193 -0.10 9.00 -5.63
CA VAL A 193 0.16 10.28 -6.32
C VAL A 193 1.12 11.21 -5.57
N PHE A 194 1.40 10.97 -4.28
CA PHE A 194 2.37 11.74 -3.50
C PHE A 194 3.25 10.93 -2.55
N ALA A 195 2.84 9.72 -2.17
CA ALA A 195 3.53 8.89 -1.19
C ALA A 195 3.34 7.40 -1.49
N VAL A 196 3.93 6.90 -2.57
CA VAL A 196 3.94 5.45 -2.89
C VAL A 196 4.56 4.67 -1.74
N ASN A 197 5.70 5.12 -1.25
CA ASN A 197 6.30 4.66 0.01
C ASN A 197 5.84 5.59 1.15
N PRO A 198 4.98 5.12 2.07
CA PRO A 198 4.49 5.95 3.17
C PRO A 198 5.45 6.07 4.35
N GLY A 199 6.70 5.60 4.25
CA GLY A 199 7.65 5.51 5.35
C GLY A 199 7.95 6.84 6.02
N MET A 200 8.17 7.93 5.27
CA MET A 200 8.36 9.26 5.85
C MET A 200 7.08 9.81 6.49
N CYS A 201 5.91 9.50 5.93
CA CYS A 201 4.63 9.86 6.54
C CYS A 201 4.46 9.13 7.89
N ALA A 202 4.82 7.85 7.95
CA ALA A 202 4.78 7.04 9.16
C ALA A 202 5.76 7.55 10.22
N TRP A 203 6.99 7.88 9.82
CA TRP A 203 7.98 8.46 10.73
C TRP A 203 7.49 9.80 11.30
N ALA A 204 6.95 10.68 10.47
CA ALA A 204 6.39 11.96 10.91
C ALA A 204 5.20 11.78 11.87
N GLU A 205 4.30 10.83 11.59
CA GLU A 205 3.18 10.49 12.48
C GLU A 205 3.68 9.95 13.82
N ALA A 206 4.68 9.06 13.82
CA ALA A 206 5.28 8.54 15.05
C ALA A 206 5.85 9.68 15.92
N ARG A 207 6.53 10.66 15.31
CA ARG A 207 7.03 11.87 16.02
C ARG A 207 5.87 12.72 16.56
N ALA A 208 4.83 12.94 15.75
CA ALA A 208 3.64 13.71 16.15
C ALA A 208 2.88 13.06 17.32
N LEU A 209 2.90 11.73 17.40
CA LEU A 209 2.32 10.96 18.51
C LEU A 209 3.22 10.88 19.75
N GLY A 210 4.42 11.42 19.72
CA GLY A 210 5.37 11.38 20.83
C GLY A 210 5.95 9.99 21.11
N LEU A 211 5.98 9.12 20.10
CA LEU A 211 6.64 7.81 20.22
C LEU A 211 8.16 7.98 20.37
N PRO A 212 8.87 7.01 20.99
CA PRO A 212 10.32 7.07 21.19
C PRO A 212 11.11 7.45 19.95
N ASP A 213 12.20 8.22 20.12
CA ASP A 213 13.05 8.70 19.02
C ASP A 213 13.91 7.59 18.41
N ASP A 214 14.28 6.57 19.20
CA ASP A 214 14.94 5.37 18.68
C ASP A 214 13.95 4.61 17.79
N THR A 215 14.09 4.78 16.47
CA THR A 215 13.12 4.27 15.49
C THR A 215 13.80 3.27 14.55
N VAL A 216 13.15 2.12 14.35
CA VAL A 216 13.46 1.15 13.30
C VAL A 216 12.34 1.16 12.29
N VAL A 217 12.68 1.19 10.99
CA VAL A 217 11.73 1.14 9.89
C VAL A 217 12.03 -0.07 9.00
N LEU A 218 11.05 -0.96 8.86
CA LEU A 218 11.01 -1.94 7.79
C LEU A 218 10.13 -1.36 6.67
N SER A 219 10.72 -1.15 5.50
CA SER A 219 10.06 -0.63 4.30
C SER A 219 10.03 -1.69 3.22
N LEU A 220 8.83 -2.07 2.78
CA LEU A 220 8.60 -3.13 1.81
C LEU A 220 8.14 -2.54 0.48
N GLY A 221 8.91 -2.80 -0.57
CA GLY A 221 8.58 -2.43 -1.93
C GLY A 221 7.73 -3.48 -2.64
N THR A 222 7.19 -3.08 -3.78
CA THR A 222 6.36 -3.92 -4.66
C THR A 222 7.03 -4.28 -5.97
N GLY A 223 8.35 -4.10 -6.05
CA GLY A 223 9.17 -4.32 -7.24
C GLY A 223 9.50 -3.03 -7.99
N SER A 224 10.77 -2.86 -8.34
CA SER A 224 11.27 -1.75 -9.17
C SER A 224 11.20 -2.13 -10.63
N LEU A 225 10.89 -1.16 -11.49
CA LEU A 225 10.77 -1.35 -12.93
C LEU A 225 12.14 -1.40 -13.59
N ILE A 226 12.29 -2.26 -14.61
CA ILE A 226 13.51 -2.30 -15.46
C ILE A 226 13.32 -1.42 -16.70
N ARG A 227 12.08 -1.15 -17.10
CA ARG A 227 11.77 -0.46 -18.34
C ARG A 227 12.35 0.95 -18.37
N ARG A 228 13.37 1.13 -19.20
CA ARG A 228 13.96 2.45 -19.44
C ARG A 228 13.03 3.29 -20.32
N ILE A 229 13.01 4.58 -20.07
CA ILE A 229 12.44 5.56 -20.98
C ILE A 229 13.61 6.13 -21.80
N PRO A 230 13.82 5.68 -23.07
CA PRO A 230 14.94 6.14 -23.88
C PRO A 230 14.79 7.61 -24.21
N TYR A 231 15.89 8.37 -24.08
CA TYR A 231 15.91 9.80 -24.39
C TYR A 231 15.42 10.10 -25.81
N ASP A 232 15.87 9.27 -26.79
CA ASP A 232 15.53 9.46 -28.20
C ASP A 232 14.04 9.26 -28.52
N GLU A 233 13.31 8.53 -27.68
CA GLU A 233 11.87 8.40 -27.75
C GLU A 233 11.19 9.55 -27.01
N ALA A 234 11.59 9.80 -25.77
CA ALA A 234 10.94 10.74 -24.87
C ALA A 234 11.09 12.21 -25.29
N LYS A 235 12.18 12.56 -25.98
CA LYS A 235 12.44 13.95 -26.44
C LYS A 235 11.33 14.51 -27.36
N ASP A 236 10.63 13.61 -28.07
CA ASP A 236 9.57 13.97 -29.01
C ASP A 236 8.15 13.72 -28.47
N TRP A 237 8.03 13.31 -27.18
CA TRP A 237 6.74 13.00 -26.57
C TRP A 237 5.92 14.26 -26.26
N GLY A 238 4.64 14.20 -26.61
CA GLY A 238 3.63 15.18 -26.18
C GLY A 238 2.82 14.69 -24.99
N LEU A 239 1.73 15.39 -24.67
CA LEU A 239 0.88 15.08 -23.51
C LEU A 239 0.33 13.66 -23.50
N ILE A 240 -0.05 13.14 -24.67
CA ILE A 240 -0.66 11.79 -24.77
C ILE A 240 0.38 10.71 -24.46
N GLN A 241 1.59 10.84 -25.01
CA GLN A 241 2.66 9.87 -24.79
C GLN A 241 3.18 9.89 -23.34
N TRP A 242 3.19 11.07 -22.68
CA TRP A 242 3.60 11.22 -21.29
C TRP A 242 2.53 10.78 -20.29
N ALA A 243 1.25 10.65 -20.67
CA ALA A 243 0.14 10.48 -19.73
C ALA A 243 0.29 9.27 -18.80
N GLN A 244 0.73 8.13 -19.34
CA GLN A 244 0.96 6.92 -18.53
C GLN A 244 2.38 6.87 -17.94
N PRO A 245 3.47 7.05 -18.72
CA PRO A 245 4.82 6.98 -18.18
C PRO A 245 5.11 7.98 -17.06
N ILE A 246 4.44 9.15 -17.01
CA ILE A 246 4.66 10.15 -15.96
C ILE A 246 4.24 9.63 -14.58
N LEU A 247 3.22 8.76 -14.50
CA LEU A 247 2.81 8.15 -13.24
C LEU A 247 3.87 7.20 -12.73
N ASP A 248 4.46 6.38 -13.59
CA ASP A 248 5.56 5.48 -13.23
C ASP A 248 6.76 6.27 -12.71
N VAL A 249 7.16 7.34 -13.41
CA VAL A 249 8.26 8.23 -12.99
C VAL A 249 7.98 8.88 -11.63
N VAL A 250 6.75 9.33 -11.39
CA VAL A 250 6.35 9.93 -10.09
C VAL A 250 6.37 8.88 -8.99
N PHE A 251 5.91 7.67 -9.27
CA PHE A 251 5.86 6.59 -8.28
C PHE A 251 7.27 6.15 -7.89
N ASP A 252 8.13 5.86 -8.85
CA ASP A 252 9.51 5.46 -8.60
C ASP A 252 10.29 6.58 -7.89
N GLY A 253 10.25 7.80 -8.43
CA GLY A 253 10.95 8.94 -7.86
C GLY A 253 10.49 9.29 -6.43
N SER A 254 9.20 9.16 -6.14
CA SER A 254 8.64 9.34 -4.80
C SER A 254 9.14 8.28 -3.83
N SER A 255 9.12 7.01 -4.24
CA SER A 255 9.55 5.88 -3.41
C SER A 255 11.04 5.95 -3.07
N ASP A 256 11.90 6.19 -4.05
CA ASP A 256 13.34 6.30 -3.88
C ASP A 256 13.73 7.51 -3.02
N THR A 257 13.02 8.64 -3.19
CA THR A 257 13.21 9.83 -2.37
C THR A 257 12.92 9.56 -0.90
N VAL A 258 11.83 8.86 -0.60
CA VAL A 258 11.47 8.50 0.79
C VAL A 258 12.51 7.56 1.40
N ASP A 259 12.97 6.57 0.65
CA ASP A 259 14.01 5.64 1.13
C ASP A 259 15.31 6.38 1.47
N TYR A 260 15.77 7.29 0.59
CA TYR A 260 16.90 8.16 0.86
C TYR A 260 16.69 9.02 2.11
N GLN A 261 15.53 9.66 2.26
CA GLN A 261 15.21 10.51 3.41
C GLN A 261 15.23 9.73 4.72
N LEU A 262 14.64 8.53 4.74
CA LEU A 262 14.67 7.66 5.92
C LEU A 262 16.11 7.33 6.34
N GLY A 263 16.97 6.96 5.39
CA GLY A 263 18.38 6.72 5.68
C GLY A 263 19.08 7.91 6.34
N GLN A 264 18.75 9.14 5.91
CA GLN A 264 19.32 10.36 6.48
C GLN A 264 18.81 10.70 7.89
N VAL A 265 17.53 10.40 8.19
CA VAL A 265 16.90 10.82 9.46
C VAL A 265 17.01 9.79 10.58
N ILE A 266 17.08 8.48 10.25
CA ILE A 266 17.15 7.42 11.26
C ILE A 266 18.45 6.62 11.23
N GLY A 267 19.28 6.79 10.19
CA GLY A 267 20.52 6.03 9.97
C GLY A 267 20.30 4.73 9.22
N GLU A 268 21.30 4.32 8.43
CA GLU A 268 21.24 3.14 7.57
C GLU A 268 21.06 1.83 8.37
N GLU A 269 21.58 1.76 9.60
CA GLU A 269 21.50 0.59 10.48
C GLU A 269 20.10 0.34 11.07
N ARG A 270 19.18 1.29 10.91
CA ARG A 270 17.79 1.22 11.41
C ARG A 270 16.75 1.27 10.30
N ARG A 271 17.19 1.48 9.08
CA ARG A 271 16.37 1.45 7.87
C ARG A 271 16.59 0.13 7.15
N PHE A 272 15.56 -0.66 7.06
CA PHE A 272 15.55 -1.92 6.32
C PHE A 272 14.62 -1.76 5.13
N ARG A 273 15.19 -1.64 3.93
CA ARG A 273 14.44 -1.58 2.68
C ARG A 273 14.54 -2.94 1.98
N LEU A 274 13.41 -3.64 1.88
CA LEU A 274 13.31 -4.87 1.10
C LEU A 274 12.60 -4.56 -0.22
N GLN A 275 13.34 -4.61 -1.31
CA GLN A 275 12.89 -4.32 -2.66
C GLN A 275 13.54 -5.30 -3.64
N THR A 276 12.81 -5.69 -4.68
CA THR A 276 13.33 -6.48 -5.78
C THR A 276 13.20 -5.74 -7.10
N THR A 277 14.03 -6.09 -8.07
CA THR A 277 13.85 -5.68 -9.45
C THR A 277 13.00 -6.74 -10.13
N LEU A 278 11.97 -6.34 -10.87
CA LEU A 278 11.10 -7.28 -11.58
C LEU A 278 11.83 -7.77 -12.85
N GLU A 279 12.36 -8.99 -12.80
CA GLU A 279 13.09 -9.58 -13.93
C GLU A 279 12.18 -10.41 -14.84
N THR A 280 11.23 -11.12 -14.24
CA THR A 280 10.31 -12.05 -14.94
C THR A 280 8.85 -11.66 -14.79
N ALA A 281 8.50 -10.98 -13.71
CA ALA A 281 7.14 -10.48 -13.52
C ALA A 281 6.88 -9.22 -14.36
N SER A 282 5.63 -9.04 -14.76
CA SER A 282 5.16 -7.86 -15.46
C SER A 282 5.31 -6.60 -14.59
N ASP A 283 5.72 -5.51 -15.19
CA ASP A 283 5.76 -4.19 -14.57
C ASP A 283 4.36 -3.52 -14.49
N ASP A 284 3.37 -4.04 -15.21
CA ASP A 284 1.99 -3.55 -15.15
C ASP A 284 1.34 -3.87 -13.78
N MET A 285 0.80 -2.84 -13.13
CA MET A 285 0.18 -2.97 -11.80
C MET A 285 -1.18 -3.68 -11.80
N ASP A 286 -1.72 -3.97 -12.97
CA ASP A 286 -3.01 -4.63 -13.20
C ASP A 286 -2.92 -5.97 -13.96
N ASP A 287 -1.70 -6.47 -14.20
CA ASP A 287 -1.53 -7.78 -14.81
C ASP A 287 -1.74 -8.91 -13.80
N ALA A 288 -2.99 -9.31 -13.64
CA ALA A 288 -3.40 -10.42 -12.77
C ALA A 288 -3.51 -11.77 -13.53
N SER A 289 -2.78 -11.94 -14.65
CA SER A 289 -2.70 -13.23 -15.35
C SER A 289 -2.07 -14.31 -14.46
N GLU A 290 -2.47 -15.57 -14.67
CA GLU A 290 -1.88 -16.69 -13.93
C GLU A 290 -0.35 -16.78 -14.09
N GLU A 291 0.16 -16.42 -15.27
CA GLU A 291 1.60 -16.39 -15.53
C GLU A 291 2.27 -15.31 -14.67
N ASN A 292 1.74 -14.09 -14.67
CA ASN A 292 2.32 -13.01 -13.89
C ASN A 292 2.21 -13.26 -12.37
N LEU A 293 1.10 -13.81 -11.89
CA LEU A 293 0.95 -14.18 -10.47
C LEU A 293 2.01 -15.21 -10.04
N ARG A 294 2.32 -16.21 -10.89
CA ARG A 294 3.42 -17.14 -10.63
C ARG A 294 4.79 -16.44 -10.60
N ASN A 295 5.02 -15.51 -11.53
CA ASN A 295 6.26 -14.74 -11.59
C ASN A 295 6.43 -13.83 -10.37
N LEU A 296 5.37 -13.12 -9.95
CA LEU A 296 5.39 -12.28 -8.73
C LEU A 296 5.67 -13.10 -7.47
N ARG A 297 5.12 -14.32 -7.39
CA ARG A 297 5.43 -15.24 -6.29
C ARG A 297 6.90 -15.61 -6.29
N LEU A 298 7.45 -15.98 -7.44
CA LEU A 298 8.86 -16.33 -7.58
C LEU A 298 9.78 -15.15 -7.20
N GLU A 299 9.46 -13.94 -7.66
CA GLU A 299 10.21 -12.71 -7.29
C GLU A 299 10.19 -12.46 -5.77
N GLY A 300 9.04 -12.66 -5.11
CA GLY A 300 8.91 -12.54 -3.66
C GLY A 300 9.70 -13.62 -2.92
N GLU A 301 9.67 -14.87 -3.37
CA GLU A 301 10.44 -15.97 -2.80
C GLU A 301 11.96 -15.76 -2.97
N ASN A 302 12.39 -15.31 -4.14
CA ASN A 302 13.79 -14.97 -4.41
C ASN A 302 14.26 -13.78 -3.55
N LEU A 303 13.41 -12.76 -3.34
CA LEU A 303 13.71 -11.65 -2.43
C LEU A 303 13.92 -12.14 -1.00
N ILE A 304 13.04 -13.01 -0.50
CA ILE A 304 13.13 -13.59 0.85
C ILE A 304 14.44 -14.40 1.01
N GLU A 305 14.82 -15.19 0.02
CA GLU A 305 16.06 -15.96 0.05
C GLU A 305 17.30 -15.04 0.04
N ARG A 306 17.34 -14.09 -0.89
CA ARG A 306 18.45 -13.15 -1.04
C ARG A 306 18.65 -12.28 0.22
N GLU A 307 17.57 -11.80 0.81
CA GLU A 307 17.59 -10.90 1.97
C GLU A 307 17.41 -11.64 3.30
N SER A 308 17.64 -12.96 3.33
CA SER A 308 17.39 -13.78 4.53
C SER A 308 18.11 -13.26 5.78
N ALA A 309 19.37 -12.86 5.65
CA ALA A 309 20.15 -12.31 6.77
C ALA A 309 19.58 -10.97 7.26
N GLN A 310 19.07 -10.13 6.35
CA GLN A 310 18.46 -8.86 6.71
C GLN A 310 17.12 -9.09 7.43
N LEU A 311 16.34 -10.09 6.98
CA LEU A 311 15.10 -10.49 7.67
C LEU A 311 15.38 -10.99 9.09
N ASP A 312 16.42 -11.79 9.30
CA ASP A 312 16.80 -12.26 10.63
C ASP A 312 17.20 -11.09 11.54
N ALA A 313 18.01 -10.14 11.04
CA ALA A 313 18.36 -8.93 11.77
C ALA A 313 17.13 -8.07 12.14
N VAL A 314 16.17 -7.95 11.24
CA VAL A 314 14.90 -7.26 11.53
C VAL A 314 14.14 -7.98 12.64
N VAL A 315 14.00 -9.31 12.58
CA VAL A 315 13.31 -10.09 13.62
C VAL A 315 13.96 -9.89 14.99
N GLU A 316 15.30 -9.91 15.08
CA GLU A 316 16.02 -9.65 16.35
C GLU A 316 15.70 -8.27 16.94
N LEU A 317 15.42 -7.26 16.11
CA LEU A 317 15.07 -5.91 16.56
C LEU A 317 13.59 -5.76 16.94
N LEU A 318 12.72 -6.65 16.45
CA LEU A 318 11.27 -6.59 16.64
C LEU A 318 10.77 -7.45 17.82
N VAL A 319 11.48 -8.52 18.16
CA VAL A 319 11.07 -9.51 19.18
C VAL A 319 11.64 -9.19 20.55
#